data_e36276adb7ca3fa5bff8982d4943c07f
#
_entry.id   e36276adb7ca3fa5bff8982d4943c07f
#
_cell.length_a   1.000
_cell.length_b   1.000
_cell.length_c   1.000
_cell.angle_alpha   90.00
_cell.angle_beta   90.00
_cell.angle_gamma   90.00
#
_symmetry.space_group_name_H-M   'P 1'
#
loop_
_entity.id
_entity.type
_entity.pdbx_description
1 polymer ?
#
loop_
_entity_poly.entity_id
_entity_poly.type
_entity_poly.pdbx_seq_one_letter_code
_entity_poly.pdbx_strand_id
1 'polypeptide(L)'
;IWGGERLAYKSKEHDESIGESWEISAVEDNISVVSNGILADNDLQELIEVYMGDLVGDHIYEKFGVEFPLLIKYIDANDDLSIQVHPDDETAKERHNAYGKTEMWYIVDADKDASLVLGFNHEIDKATYLQALHQNKLMDLLNVQKVKKGESFFIPAGLVHAIGKGCLIAEIQQTSDITYRIYDYNRKDANGNTRELHTDLATDVIDYSYQPQHRVNYTPQDNQSAKLVKCPYFTTNLLVFDRDIEKEYVHLDSFVIYMCLQGKFTITTGECEPVLVNKGETVLVPACFKNLTLYPDDITQVLEIYVEE
;
A
#
# COMPACT_ATOMS: atom_id res chain seq x y z
N ILE A 1 -19.97 -6.88 -2.51
CA ILE A 1 -19.14 -6.55 -1.34
C ILE A 1 -18.07 -7.60 -1.28
N TRP A 2 -16.79 -7.19 -1.41
CA TRP A 2 -15.65 -8.10 -1.51
C TRP A 2 -14.79 -8.15 -0.23
N GLY A 3 -15.13 -7.33 0.78
CA GLY A 3 -14.40 -7.27 2.05
C GLY A 3 -14.54 -8.56 2.87
N GLY A 4 -13.48 -8.87 3.65
CA GLY A 4 -13.39 -10.01 4.54
C GLY A 4 -13.57 -9.65 6.02
N GLU A 5 -13.35 -10.64 6.88
CA GLU A 5 -13.50 -10.50 8.34
C GLU A 5 -12.15 -10.29 9.05
N ARG A 6 -11.01 -10.44 8.33
CA ARG A 6 -9.67 -10.35 8.93
C ARG A 6 -9.31 -8.95 9.41
N LEU A 7 -10.03 -7.92 8.92
CA LEU A 7 -9.94 -6.53 9.38
C LEU A 7 -11.11 -6.09 10.26
N ALA A 8 -12.03 -6.97 10.63
CA ALA A 8 -13.22 -6.64 11.42
C ALA A 8 -12.90 -5.98 12.78
N TYR A 9 -11.72 -6.28 13.38
CA TYR A 9 -11.25 -5.65 14.61
C TYR A 9 -11.00 -4.12 14.47
N LYS A 10 -10.93 -3.61 13.25
CA LYS A 10 -10.79 -2.17 12.96
C LYS A 10 -12.13 -1.43 12.95
N SER A 11 -13.24 -2.14 12.87
CA SER A 11 -14.59 -1.57 12.99
C SER A 11 -14.98 -1.44 14.47
N LYS A 12 -15.64 -0.33 14.82
CA LYS A 12 -16.22 -0.14 16.16
C LYS A 12 -17.32 -1.17 16.47
N GLU A 13 -17.96 -1.73 15.46
CA GLU A 13 -19.06 -2.69 15.59
C GLU A 13 -18.61 -4.15 15.53
N HIS A 14 -17.36 -4.43 15.20
CA HIS A 14 -16.70 -5.75 15.12
C HIS A 14 -17.38 -6.82 14.23
N ASP A 15 -18.54 -6.53 13.65
CA ASP A 15 -19.35 -7.46 12.88
C ASP A 15 -19.39 -7.13 11.36
N GLU A 16 -18.65 -6.11 10.92
CA GLU A 16 -18.66 -5.70 9.52
C GLU A 16 -17.52 -6.32 8.70
N SER A 17 -17.85 -6.76 7.49
CA SER A 17 -16.84 -7.11 6.49
C SER A 17 -16.13 -5.85 6.02
N ILE A 18 -14.84 -5.73 6.31
CA ILE A 18 -14.00 -4.61 5.89
C ILE A 18 -13.08 -5.06 4.77
N GLY A 19 -13.20 -4.42 3.60
CA GLY A 19 -12.33 -4.69 2.46
C GLY A 19 -10.99 -3.96 2.52
N GLU A 20 -11.03 -2.69 2.94
CA GLU A 20 -9.84 -1.83 3.06
C GLU A 20 -9.83 -1.11 4.40
N SER A 21 -8.63 -0.96 4.96
CA SER A 21 -8.35 -0.06 6.07
C SER A 21 -7.25 0.89 5.65
N TRP A 22 -7.55 2.17 5.53
CA TRP A 22 -6.59 3.21 5.20
C TRP A 22 -5.90 3.65 6.49
N GLU A 23 -4.65 3.26 6.63
CA GLU A 23 -3.88 3.43 7.86
C GLU A 23 -3.26 4.83 7.97
N ILE A 24 -2.65 5.29 6.87
CA ILE A 24 -2.10 6.64 6.73
C ILE A 24 -2.58 7.19 5.39
N SER A 25 -3.31 8.28 5.42
CA SER A 25 -3.90 8.91 4.24
C SER A 25 -4.00 10.43 4.42
N ALA A 26 -3.73 11.16 3.34
CA ALA A 26 -4.10 12.56 3.18
C ALA A 26 -4.98 12.77 1.93
N VAL A 27 -5.61 11.70 1.43
CA VAL A 27 -6.57 11.79 0.33
C VAL A 27 -7.81 12.56 0.81
N GLU A 28 -8.31 13.49 0.00
CA GLU A 28 -9.48 14.31 0.28
C GLU A 28 -10.66 13.44 0.76
N ASP A 29 -11.39 13.90 1.75
CA ASP A 29 -12.48 13.19 2.46
C ASP A 29 -12.05 11.94 3.28
N ASN A 30 -10.77 11.55 3.25
CA ASN A 30 -10.25 10.37 3.96
C ASN A 30 -8.91 10.63 4.65
N ILE A 31 -8.75 11.81 5.24
CA ILE A 31 -7.52 12.19 5.94
C ILE A 31 -7.45 11.47 7.28
N SER A 32 -6.28 10.88 7.57
CA SER A 32 -6.05 10.18 8.85
C SER A 32 -6.04 11.14 10.03
N VAL A 33 -6.65 10.71 11.14
CA VAL A 33 -6.70 11.45 12.41
C VAL A 33 -5.83 10.73 13.43
N VAL A 34 -5.03 11.49 14.18
CA VAL A 34 -4.16 10.97 15.23
C VAL A 34 -4.99 10.42 16.38
N SER A 35 -4.67 9.21 16.83
CA SER A 35 -5.40 8.51 17.90
C SER A 35 -4.73 8.57 19.27
N ASN A 36 -3.49 9.08 19.38
CA ASN A 36 -2.69 9.01 20.61
C ASN A 36 -1.94 10.30 20.92
N GLY A 37 -1.58 10.46 22.20
CA GLY A 37 -0.73 11.55 22.67
C GLY A 37 -1.42 12.93 22.67
N ILE A 38 -0.62 13.97 22.81
CA ILE A 38 -1.11 15.36 22.91
C ILE A 38 -1.66 15.93 21.60
N LEU A 39 -1.37 15.26 20.48
CA LEU A 39 -1.84 15.62 19.14
C LEU A 39 -3.06 14.80 18.70
N ALA A 40 -3.65 14.01 19.60
CA ALA A 40 -4.87 13.26 19.29
C ALA A 40 -6.00 14.19 18.79
N ASP A 41 -6.84 13.65 17.90
CA ASP A 41 -7.98 14.33 17.27
C ASP A 41 -7.61 15.39 16.21
N ASN A 42 -6.32 15.66 15.95
CA ASN A 42 -5.90 16.46 14.80
C ASN A 42 -5.73 15.57 13.57
N ASP A 43 -6.08 16.07 12.41
CA ASP A 43 -5.82 15.36 11.17
C ASP A 43 -4.37 15.53 10.68
N LEU A 44 -3.95 14.63 9.80
CA LEU A 44 -2.58 14.59 9.30
C LEU A 44 -2.20 15.86 8.52
N GLN A 45 -3.13 16.44 7.76
CA GLN A 45 -2.89 17.63 6.95
C GLN A 45 -2.69 18.86 7.84
N GLU A 46 -3.53 19.04 8.88
CA GLU A 46 -3.36 20.10 9.88
C GLU A 46 -1.99 20.01 10.57
N LEU A 47 -1.54 18.79 10.88
CA LEU A 47 -0.22 18.59 11.48
C LEU A 47 0.92 18.91 10.51
N ILE A 48 0.80 18.59 9.22
CA ILE A 48 1.81 18.96 8.24
C ILE A 48 1.87 20.49 8.05
N GLU A 49 0.73 21.18 8.08
CA GLU A 49 0.70 22.65 8.03
C GLU A 49 1.44 23.30 9.21
N VAL A 50 1.36 22.71 10.40
CA VAL A 50 1.99 23.25 11.61
C VAL A 50 3.47 22.87 11.74
N TYR A 51 3.79 21.59 11.51
CA TYR A 51 5.13 21.03 11.77
C TYR A 51 6.01 20.91 10.55
N MET A 52 5.47 21.04 9.35
CA MET A 52 6.21 21.10 8.08
C MET A 52 7.28 19.99 7.97
N GLY A 53 8.53 20.35 7.72
CA GLY A 53 9.66 19.44 7.59
C GLY A 53 9.98 18.67 8.87
N ASP A 54 9.64 19.18 10.06
CA ASP A 54 9.82 18.45 11.32
C ASP A 54 8.96 17.17 11.36
N LEU A 55 7.80 17.19 10.67
CA LEU A 55 6.93 16.02 10.57
C LEU A 55 7.33 15.12 9.40
N VAL A 56 7.42 15.67 8.19
CA VAL A 56 7.54 14.84 6.97
C VAL A 56 8.95 14.77 6.40
N GLY A 57 9.86 15.68 6.75
CA GLY A 57 11.15 15.92 6.14
C GLY A 57 11.11 17.17 5.25
N ASP A 58 12.19 17.95 5.23
CA ASP A 58 12.24 19.24 4.52
C ASP A 58 12.03 19.05 3.02
N HIS A 59 12.73 18.10 2.38
CA HIS A 59 12.58 17.85 0.94
C HIS A 59 11.19 17.35 0.56
N ILE A 60 10.53 16.58 1.43
CA ILE A 60 9.16 16.11 1.21
C ILE A 60 8.20 17.29 1.29
N TYR A 61 8.34 18.14 2.32
CA TYR A 61 7.51 19.32 2.47
C TYR A 61 7.69 20.32 1.30
N GLU A 62 8.92 20.53 0.84
CA GLU A 62 9.20 21.37 -0.34
C GLU A 62 8.52 20.83 -1.62
N LYS A 63 8.44 19.51 -1.78
CA LYS A 63 7.88 18.87 -2.97
C LYS A 63 6.35 18.72 -2.93
N PHE A 64 5.79 18.38 -1.77
CA PHE A 64 4.37 18.00 -1.63
C PHE A 64 3.55 19.04 -0.85
N GLY A 65 4.20 20.01 -0.18
CA GLY A 65 3.51 20.96 0.67
C GLY A 65 2.80 20.25 1.82
N VAL A 66 1.50 20.46 1.95
CA VAL A 66 0.66 19.87 3.00
C VAL A 66 0.12 18.47 2.62
N GLU A 67 0.35 18.02 1.40
CA GLU A 67 -0.07 16.68 0.97
C GLU A 67 0.91 15.62 1.47
N PHE A 68 0.40 14.60 2.12
CA PHE A 68 1.24 13.46 2.51
C PHE A 68 1.52 12.59 1.29
N PRO A 69 2.80 12.19 1.01
CA PRO A 69 3.18 11.60 -0.28
C PRO A 69 2.69 10.17 -0.51
N LEU A 70 2.26 9.47 0.54
CA LEU A 70 1.91 8.05 0.48
C LEU A 70 0.48 7.79 0.95
N LEU A 71 -0.08 6.69 0.49
CA LEU A 71 -1.29 6.08 1.03
C LEU A 71 -0.97 4.65 1.46
N ILE A 72 -1.19 4.35 2.73
CA ILE A 72 -0.87 3.07 3.37
C ILE A 72 -2.15 2.36 3.75
N LYS A 73 -2.30 1.09 3.34
CA LYS A 73 -3.53 0.33 3.54
C LYS A 73 -3.29 -1.11 3.99
N TYR A 74 -4.31 -1.67 4.62
CA TYR A 74 -4.56 -3.11 4.59
C TYR A 74 -5.74 -3.42 3.68
N ILE A 75 -5.65 -4.51 2.91
CA ILE A 75 -6.71 -4.99 2.02
C ILE A 75 -7.01 -6.44 2.35
N ASP A 76 -8.27 -6.75 2.69
CA ASP A 76 -8.76 -8.11 2.94
C ASP A 76 -9.73 -8.52 1.84
N ALA A 77 -9.25 -9.27 0.86
CA ALA A 77 -9.99 -9.69 -0.31
C ALA A 77 -10.72 -11.00 -0.07
N ASN A 78 -12.01 -10.94 0.27
CA ASN A 78 -12.88 -12.12 0.36
C ASN A 78 -13.51 -12.51 -0.98
N ASP A 79 -13.34 -11.70 -2.01
CA ASP A 79 -13.71 -11.96 -3.41
C ASP A 79 -12.64 -11.36 -4.33
N ASP A 80 -12.60 -11.74 -5.59
CA ASP A 80 -11.67 -11.17 -6.56
C ASP A 80 -11.93 -9.67 -6.76
N LEU A 81 -10.91 -8.83 -6.62
CA LEU A 81 -11.01 -7.42 -6.94
C LEU A 81 -11.00 -7.20 -8.45
N SER A 82 -11.51 -6.05 -8.90
CA SER A 82 -11.52 -5.72 -10.33
C SER A 82 -10.13 -5.71 -10.92
N ILE A 83 -10.01 -6.12 -12.18
CA ILE A 83 -8.80 -5.93 -12.97
C ILE A 83 -8.67 -4.47 -13.31
N GLN A 84 -7.51 -3.90 -13.06
CA GLN A 84 -7.26 -2.47 -13.10
C GLN A 84 -5.84 -2.13 -13.53
N VAL A 85 -5.64 -0.87 -13.88
CA VAL A 85 -4.33 -0.27 -14.15
C VAL A 85 -4.32 1.16 -13.61
N HIS A 86 -3.15 1.65 -13.25
CA HIS A 86 -2.97 3.02 -12.75
C HIS A 86 -2.08 3.82 -13.70
N PRO A 87 -2.38 5.13 -13.89
CA PRO A 87 -1.53 6.02 -14.66
C PRO A 87 -0.22 6.34 -13.91
N ASP A 88 0.80 6.74 -14.65
CA ASP A 88 2.01 7.37 -14.11
C ASP A 88 1.76 8.84 -13.71
N ASP A 89 2.79 9.50 -13.15
CA ASP A 89 2.68 10.89 -12.69
C ASP A 89 2.34 11.86 -13.81
N GLU A 90 2.90 11.68 -15.02
CA GLU A 90 2.67 12.56 -16.17
C GLU A 90 1.22 12.49 -16.61
N THR A 91 0.72 11.28 -16.82
CA THR A 91 -0.66 11.04 -17.25
C THR A 91 -1.68 11.41 -16.16
N ALA A 92 -1.38 11.09 -14.91
CA ALA A 92 -2.26 11.45 -13.79
C ALA A 92 -2.37 12.97 -13.62
N LYS A 93 -1.26 13.69 -13.75
CA LYS A 93 -1.24 15.15 -13.69
C LYS A 93 -2.01 15.78 -14.86
N GLU A 94 -1.79 15.29 -16.08
CA GLU A 94 -2.45 15.81 -17.27
C GLU A 94 -3.97 15.62 -17.21
N ARG A 95 -4.43 14.43 -16.80
CA ARG A 95 -5.85 14.04 -16.88
C ARG A 95 -6.67 14.38 -15.64
N HIS A 96 -6.04 14.39 -14.48
CA HIS A 96 -6.73 14.44 -13.19
C HIS A 96 -6.17 15.51 -12.25
N ASN A 97 -5.05 16.18 -12.62
CA ASN A 97 -4.29 17.08 -11.74
C ASN A 97 -3.90 16.37 -10.40
N ALA A 98 -3.47 15.13 -10.50
CA ALA A 98 -3.14 14.26 -9.37
C ALA A 98 -1.81 13.52 -9.57
N TYR A 99 -1.40 12.74 -8.60
CA TYR A 99 -0.22 11.88 -8.68
C TYR A 99 -0.53 10.57 -9.38
N GLY A 100 0.50 9.95 -9.94
CA GLY A 100 0.46 8.57 -10.40
C GLY A 100 0.26 7.59 -9.26
N LYS A 101 0.17 6.29 -9.58
CA LYS A 101 -0.07 5.28 -8.56
C LYS A 101 0.82 4.07 -8.79
N THR A 102 2.07 4.22 -8.38
CA THR A 102 3.00 3.10 -8.20
C THR A 102 2.83 2.55 -6.80
N GLU A 103 2.79 1.24 -6.67
CA GLU A 103 2.51 0.56 -5.42
C GLU A 103 3.39 -0.66 -5.20
N MET A 104 3.42 -1.15 -3.98
CA MET A 104 3.93 -2.47 -3.63
C MET A 104 2.95 -3.17 -2.71
N TRP A 105 2.95 -4.50 -2.77
CA TRP A 105 2.15 -5.36 -1.92
C TRP A 105 3.03 -6.31 -1.11
N TYR A 106 2.70 -6.45 0.16
CA TYR A 106 3.22 -7.50 1.02
C TYR A 106 2.07 -8.42 1.42
N ILE A 107 2.22 -9.72 1.19
CA ILE A 107 1.19 -10.71 1.53
C ILE A 107 1.28 -11.02 3.04
N VAL A 108 0.40 -10.39 3.81
CA VAL A 108 0.31 -10.56 5.27
C VAL A 108 -0.25 -11.93 5.61
N ASP A 109 -1.26 -12.39 4.84
CA ASP A 109 -1.83 -13.72 4.91
C ASP A 109 -2.46 -14.11 3.57
N ALA A 110 -2.56 -15.41 3.31
CA ALA A 110 -3.13 -15.91 2.06
C ALA A 110 -3.80 -17.27 2.26
N ASP A 111 -5.01 -17.42 1.72
CA ASP A 111 -5.67 -18.70 1.63
C ASP A 111 -4.93 -19.64 0.66
N LYS A 112 -5.21 -20.94 0.73
CA LYS A 112 -4.50 -21.97 -0.06
C LYS A 112 -4.49 -21.71 -1.57
N ASP A 113 -5.57 -21.11 -2.10
CA ASP A 113 -5.75 -20.85 -3.52
C ASP A 113 -5.67 -19.36 -3.89
N ALA A 114 -5.23 -18.53 -2.94
CA ALA A 114 -5.06 -17.10 -3.15
C ALA A 114 -4.10 -16.83 -4.31
N SER A 115 -4.43 -15.86 -5.13
CA SER A 115 -3.66 -15.48 -6.32
C SER A 115 -3.73 -13.99 -6.61
N LEU A 116 -2.79 -13.51 -7.40
CA LEU A 116 -2.76 -12.17 -7.96
C LEU A 116 -2.78 -12.24 -9.48
N VAL A 117 -3.34 -11.23 -10.12
CA VAL A 117 -3.11 -10.94 -11.54
C VAL A 117 -1.99 -9.93 -11.63
N LEU A 118 -0.94 -10.23 -12.40
CA LEU A 118 0.27 -9.41 -12.53
C LEU A 118 0.72 -9.36 -14.00
N GLY A 119 0.17 -8.41 -14.76
CA GLY A 119 0.46 -8.21 -16.17
C GLY A 119 -0.09 -9.30 -17.09
N PHE A 120 0.53 -9.43 -18.24
CA PHE A 120 0.16 -10.38 -19.27
C PHE A 120 0.99 -11.68 -19.17
N ASN A 121 0.46 -12.78 -19.68
CA ASN A 121 1.14 -14.09 -19.65
C ASN A 121 2.09 -14.31 -20.83
N HIS A 122 2.09 -13.41 -21.81
CA HIS A 122 3.03 -13.34 -22.95
C HIS A 122 3.04 -11.91 -23.50
N GLU A 123 3.97 -11.61 -24.38
CA GLU A 123 4.05 -10.33 -25.08
C GLU A 123 2.81 -10.13 -25.96
N ILE A 124 2.14 -8.98 -25.81
CA ILE A 124 0.99 -8.62 -26.63
C ILE A 124 1.13 -7.17 -27.10
N ASP A 125 0.30 -6.79 -28.04
CA ASP A 125 0.14 -5.40 -28.45
C ASP A 125 -1.26 -4.86 -28.09
N LYS A 126 -1.42 -3.56 -28.23
CA LYS A 126 -2.68 -2.85 -28.00
C LYS A 126 -3.84 -3.46 -28.81
N ALA A 127 -3.59 -3.89 -30.06
CA ALA A 127 -4.64 -4.45 -30.92
C ALA A 127 -5.13 -5.80 -30.38
N THR A 128 -4.22 -6.66 -29.95
CA THR A 128 -4.53 -7.96 -29.31
C THR A 128 -5.33 -7.76 -28.02
N TYR A 129 -4.91 -6.83 -27.18
CA TYR A 129 -5.65 -6.48 -25.96
C TYR A 129 -7.08 -6.02 -26.27
N LEU A 130 -7.26 -5.06 -27.19
CA LEU A 130 -8.59 -4.56 -27.56
C LEU A 130 -9.48 -5.66 -28.14
N GLN A 131 -8.92 -6.54 -28.98
CA GLN A 131 -9.65 -7.69 -29.52
C GLN A 131 -10.12 -8.63 -28.42
N ALA A 132 -9.25 -8.96 -27.46
CA ALA A 132 -9.59 -9.83 -26.33
C ALA A 132 -10.67 -9.20 -25.43
N LEU A 133 -10.57 -7.88 -25.19
CA LEU A 133 -11.57 -7.14 -24.42
C LEU A 133 -12.95 -7.21 -25.09
N HIS A 134 -13.02 -6.93 -26.39
CA HIS A 134 -14.28 -7.02 -27.16
C HIS A 134 -14.87 -8.44 -27.22
N GLN A 135 -14.03 -9.46 -27.18
CA GLN A 135 -14.45 -10.85 -27.17
C GLN A 135 -14.74 -11.43 -25.78
N ASN A 136 -14.63 -10.64 -24.71
CA ASN A 136 -14.69 -11.09 -23.30
C ASN A 136 -13.67 -12.20 -22.99
N LYS A 137 -12.47 -12.10 -23.57
CA LYS A 137 -11.35 -13.05 -23.41
C LYS A 137 -10.13 -12.42 -22.73
N LEU A 138 -10.30 -11.29 -22.05
CA LEU A 138 -9.19 -10.62 -21.37
C LEU A 138 -8.45 -11.56 -20.41
N MET A 139 -9.19 -12.38 -19.67
CA MET A 139 -8.62 -13.33 -18.70
C MET A 139 -7.63 -14.34 -19.34
N ASP A 140 -7.79 -14.67 -20.62
CA ASP A 140 -6.90 -15.61 -21.33
C ASP A 140 -5.50 -15.01 -21.56
N LEU A 141 -5.38 -13.69 -21.52
CA LEU A 141 -4.12 -12.96 -21.70
C LEU A 141 -3.38 -12.66 -20.39
N LEU A 142 -4.05 -12.80 -19.24
CA LEU A 142 -3.52 -12.34 -17.97
C LEU A 142 -2.64 -13.38 -17.28
N ASN A 143 -1.62 -12.89 -16.59
CA ASN A 143 -0.72 -13.70 -15.79
C ASN A 143 -1.27 -13.84 -14.37
N VAL A 144 -1.82 -15.00 -14.05
CA VAL A 144 -2.35 -15.32 -12.71
C VAL A 144 -1.30 -16.09 -11.92
N GLN A 145 -0.86 -15.54 -10.80
CA GLN A 145 0.17 -16.13 -9.93
C GLN A 145 -0.40 -16.49 -8.57
N LYS A 146 -0.22 -17.75 -8.13
CA LYS A 146 -0.50 -18.14 -6.74
C LYS A 146 0.48 -17.46 -5.80
N VAL A 147 -0.03 -17.05 -4.65
CA VAL A 147 0.74 -16.32 -3.63
C VAL A 147 0.70 -17.01 -2.28
N LYS A 148 1.67 -16.66 -1.43
CA LYS A 148 1.80 -17.16 -0.06
C LYS A 148 2.14 -16.02 0.88
N LYS A 149 1.78 -16.17 2.14
CA LYS A 149 2.24 -15.29 3.21
C LYS A 149 3.75 -15.04 3.14
N GLY A 150 4.14 -13.79 3.29
CA GLY A 150 5.53 -13.35 3.28
C GLY A 150 6.07 -13.01 1.88
N GLU A 151 5.32 -13.20 0.82
CA GLU A 151 5.75 -12.74 -0.51
C GLU A 151 5.48 -11.26 -0.68
N SER A 152 6.33 -10.59 -1.46
CA SER A 152 6.21 -9.17 -1.79
C SER A 152 6.24 -8.97 -3.30
N PHE A 153 5.51 -7.98 -3.78
CA PHE A 153 5.35 -7.68 -5.21
C PHE A 153 5.47 -6.18 -5.44
N PHE A 154 6.16 -5.81 -6.53
CA PHE A 154 6.24 -4.43 -6.98
C PHE A 154 5.27 -4.22 -8.15
N ILE A 155 4.44 -3.20 -8.05
CA ILE A 155 3.35 -2.88 -8.99
C ILE A 155 3.59 -1.47 -9.54
N PRO A 156 4.41 -1.32 -10.59
CA PRO A 156 4.62 -0.01 -11.22
C PRO A 156 3.34 0.47 -11.90
N ALA A 157 3.21 1.78 -12.05
CA ALA A 157 2.19 2.36 -12.92
C ALA A 157 2.25 1.71 -14.32
N GLY A 158 1.09 1.52 -14.96
CA GLY A 158 0.97 0.83 -16.24
C GLY A 158 0.82 -0.70 -16.17
N LEU A 159 1.16 -1.33 -15.05
CA LEU A 159 0.96 -2.77 -14.89
C LEU A 159 -0.52 -3.10 -14.68
N VAL A 160 -1.09 -3.93 -15.54
CA VAL A 160 -2.44 -4.50 -15.34
C VAL A 160 -2.38 -5.48 -14.18
N HIS A 161 -3.22 -5.28 -13.15
CA HIS A 161 -3.17 -6.10 -11.94
C HIS A 161 -4.55 -6.29 -11.29
N ALA A 162 -4.63 -7.28 -10.42
CA ALA A 162 -5.76 -7.48 -9.53
C ALA A 162 -5.36 -8.32 -8.31
N ILE A 163 -6.02 -8.07 -7.19
CA ILE A 163 -5.94 -8.88 -5.99
C ILE A 163 -7.03 -9.94 -6.06
N GLY A 164 -6.64 -11.21 -6.04
CA GLY A 164 -7.58 -12.32 -6.01
C GLY A 164 -8.08 -12.62 -4.61
N LYS A 165 -9.19 -13.33 -4.57
CA LYS A 165 -9.82 -13.82 -3.33
C LYS A 165 -8.83 -14.54 -2.43
N GLY A 166 -8.97 -14.33 -1.11
CA GLY A 166 -8.20 -15.00 -0.08
C GLY A 166 -6.90 -14.31 0.30
N CYS A 167 -6.57 -13.15 -0.29
CA CYS A 167 -5.40 -12.36 0.07
C CYS A 167 -5.70 -11.38 1.21
N LEU A 168 -4.80 -11.30 2.19
CA LEU A 168 -4.67 -10.16 3.11
C LEU A 168 -3.34 -9.46 2.80
N ILE A 169 -3.42 -8.21 2.40
CA ILE A 169 -2.28 -7.46 1.85
C ILE A 169 -2.04 -6.19 2.67
N ALA A 170 -0.75 -5.87 2.91
CA ALA A 170 -0.31 -4.52 3.22
C ALA A 170 0.11 -3.84 1.91
N GLU A 171 -0.53 -2.74 1.57
CA GLU A 171 -0.29 -1.95 0.36
C GLU A 171 0.37 -0.63 0.72
N ILE A 172 1.49 -0.35 0.07
CA ILE A 172 2.20 0.92 0.14
C ILE A 172 2.18 1.53 -1.25
N GLN A 173 1.63 2.74 -1.39
CA GLN A 173 1.46 3.39 -2.69
C GLN A 173 1.67 4.90 -2.61
N GLN A 174 1.86 5.53 -3.78
CA GLN A 174 1.76 6.99 -3.91
C GLN A 174 0.37 7.48 -3.44
N THR A 175 0.30 8.73 -3.00
CA THR A 175 -0.95 9.37 -2.57
C THR A 175 -1.88 9.61 -3.76
N SER A 176 -2.60 8.58 -4.18
CA SER A 176 -3.53 8.59 -5.30
C SER A 176 -4.61 7.54 -5.12
N ASP A 177 -5.85 7.87 -5.44
CA ASP A 177 -6.98 6.94 -5.49
C ASP A 177 -7.43 6.63 -6.93
N ILE A 178 -6.68 7.13 -7.94
CA ILE A 178 -7.00 6.97 -9.35
C ILE A 178 -6.89 5.51 -9.77
N THR A 179 -8.01 4.96 -10.25
CA THR A 179 -8.09 3.58 -10.71
C THR A 179 -8.82 3.51 -12.04
N TYR A 180 -8.14 3.00 -13.06
CA TYR A 180 -8.76 2.67 -14.34
C TYR A 180 -9.19 1.21 -14.32
N ARG A 181 -10.48 0.97 -14.03
CA ARG A 181 -11.07 -0.36 -13.98
C ARG A 181 -11.28 -0.88 -15.39
N ILE A 182 -10.69 -2.05 -15.68
CA ILE A 182 -10.75 -2.69 -17.00
C ILE A 182 -11.86 -3.73 -17.04
N TYR A 183 -11.97 -4.55 -15.99
CA TYR A 183 -12.93 -5.64 -15.90
C TYR A 183 -13.36 -5.91 -14.46
N ASP A 184 -14.64 -6.16 -14.24
CA ASP A 184 -15.21 -6.37 -12.92
C ASP A 184 -16.14 -7.59 -12.84
N TYR A 185 -15.83 -8.64 -13.61
CA TYR A 185 -16.56 -9.91 -13.60
C TYR A 185 -18.08 -9.75 -13.85
N ASN A 186 -18.51 -8.67 -14.47
CA ASN A 186 -19.92 -8.31 -14.69
C ASN A 186 -20.74 -8.29 -13.38
N ARG A 187 -20.10 -8.01 -12.25
CA ARG A 187 -20.77 -7.90 -10.94
C ARG A 187 -21.76 -6.75 -10.93
N LYS A 188 -22.85 -6.98 -10.20
CA LYS A 188 -23.90 -5.98 -10.03
C LYS A 188 -24.06 -5.67 -8.55
N ASP A 189 -24.36 -4.42 -8.25
CA ASP A 189 -24.75 -3.96 -6.93
C ASP A 189 -26.16 -4.45 -6.57
N ALA A 190 -26.64 -4.13 -5.36
CA ALA A 190 -27.97 -4.48 -4.89
C ALA A 190 -29.11 -3.89 -5.76
N ASN A 191 -28.81 -2.86 -6.55
CA ASN A 191 -29.75 -2.19 -7.45
C ASN A 191 -29.67 -2.73 -8.90
N GLY A 192 -28.77 -3.69 -9.15
CA GLY A 192 -28.55 -4.29 -10.46
C GLY A 192 -27.60 -3.52 -11.38
N ASN A 193 -26.92 -2.48 -10.88
CA ASN A 193 -25.97 -1.68 -11.66
C ASN A 193 -24.57 -2.31 -11.63
N THR A 194 -23.86 -2.25 -12.75
CA THR A 194 -22.43 -2.57 -12.84
C THR A 194 -21.61 -1.36 -12.46
N ARG A 195 -20.38 -1.60 -11.93
CA ARG A 195 -19.41 -0.52 -11.75
C ARG A 195 -18.94 0.01 -13.09
N GLU A 196 -18.62 1.28 -13.14
CA GLU A 196 -18.05 1.92 -14.32
C GLU A 196 -16.71 1.29 -14.71
N LEU A 197 -16.50 1.07 -16.00
CA LEU A 197 -15.25 0.63 -16.58
C LEU A 197 -14.59 1.80 -17.32
N HIS A 198 -13.27 1.90 -17.20
CA HIS A 198 -12.44 2.98 -17.75
C HIS A 198 -11.55 2.47 -18.88
N THR A 199 -12.10 1.63 -19.75
CA THR A 199 -11.34 0.89 -20.77
C THR A 199 -10.57 1.78 -21.74
N ASP A 200 -11.15 2.93 -22.13
CA ASP A 200 -10.49 3.86 -23.05
C ASP A 200 -9.28 4.54 -22.37
N LEU A 201 -9.45 5.01 -21.12
CA LEU A 201 -8.36 5.62 -20.35
C LEU A 201 -7.26 4.61 -20.04
N ALA A 202 -7.64 3.38 -19.70
CA ALA A 202 -6.71 2.29 -19.41
C ALA A 202 -5.83 1.94 -20.61
N THR A 203 -6.40 1.91 -21.80
CA THR A 203 -5.72 1.49 -23.04
C THR A 203 -4.46 2.30 -23.35
N ASP A 204 -4.41 3.57 -22.94
CA ASP A 204 -3.27 4.45 -23.19
C ASP A 204 -2.15 4.33 -22.16
N VAL A 205 -2.46 3.83 -20.96
CA VAL A 205 -1.50 3.74 -19.85
C VAL A 205 -0.97 2.32 -19.60
N ILE A 206 -1.58 1.30 -20.23
CA ILE A 206 -1.16 -0.08 -20.08
C ILE A 206 0.25 -0.29 -20.66
N ASP A 207 1.12 -0.89 -19.84
CA ASP A 207 2.37 -1.50 -20.32
C ASP A 207 2.04 -2.89 -20.89
N TYR A 208 2.08 -3.02 -22.22
CA TYR A 208 1.78 -4.25 -22.94
C TYR A 208 2.94 -5.25 -22.95
N SER A 209 4.11 -4.86 -22.45
CA SER A 209 5.28 -5.73 -22.42
C SER A 209 5.09 -6.93 -21.49
N TYR A 210 5.67 -8.05 -21.88
CA TYR A 210 5.70 -9.23 -21.01
C TYR A 210 6.84 -9.11 -19.99
N GLN A 211 6.47 -9.11 -18.74
CA GLN A 211 7.40 -9.13 -17.61
C GLN A 211 7.13 -10.38 -16.76
N PRO A 212 8.00 -11.38 -16.78
CA PRO A 212 7.72 -12.66 -16.13
C PRO A 212 7.77 -12.61 -14.60
N GLN A 213 8.36 -11.56 -14.01
CA GLN A 213 8.62 -11.51 -12.59
C GLN A 213 8.32 -10.15 -11.99
N HIS A 214 7.27 -10.10 -11.18
CA HIS A 214 6.92 -8.95 -10.32
C HIS A 214 7.16 -9.23 -8.83
N ARG A 215 7.46 -10.51 -8.48
CA ARG A 215 7.80 -10.92 -7.12
C ARG A 215 9.18 -10.39 -6.74
N VAL A 216 9.25 -9.77 -5.58
CA VAL A 216 10.50 -9.28 -5.00
C VAL A 216 11.26 -10.46 -4.39
N ASN A 217 12.52 -10.61 -4.79
CA ASN A 217 13.43 -11.59 -4.17
C ASN A 217 14.13 -10.93 -2.98
N TYR A 218 13.87 -11.42 -1.78
CA TYR A 218 14.52 -10.96 -0.57
C TYR A 218 14.78 -12.12 0.38
N THR A 219 15.67 -11.92 1.32
CA THR A 219 15.97 -12.89 2.39
C THR A 219 15.78 -12.19 3.72
N PRO A 220 14.80 -12.59 4.53
CA PRO A 220 14.63 -12.05 5.87
C PRO A 220 15.91 -12.27 6.69
N GLN A 221 16.26 -11.30 7.52
CA GLN A 221 17.38 -11.35 8.44
C GLN A 221 16.85 -11.06 9.85
N ASP A 222 17.17 -11.93 10.80
CA ASP A 222 16.73 -11.73 12.17
C ASP A 222 17.38 -10.47 12.76
N ASN A 223 16.53 -9.60 13.33
CA ASN A 223 16.95 -8.37 13.99
C ASN A 223 17.64 -7.34 13.09
N GLN A 224 17.39 -7.42 11.79
CA GLN A 224 17.90 -6.47 10.79
C GLN A 224 16.85 -6.18 9.72
N SER A 225 16.85 -4.96 9.20
CA SER A 225 15.98 -4.60 8.08
C SER A 225 16.43 -5.28 6.80
N ALA A 226 15.54 -6.06 6.18
CA ALA A 226 15.71 -6.64 4.86
C ALA A 226 14.94 -5.80 3.83
N LYS A 227 15.65 -5.23 2.85
CA LYS A 227 15.04 -4.41 1.82
C LYS A 227 14.08 -5.22 0.95
N LEU A 228 12.84 -4.73 0.81
CA LEU A 228 11.85 -5.26 -0.11
C LEU A 228 11.84 -4.45 -1.41
N VAL A 229 11.46 -3.19 -1.33
CA VAL A 229 11.35 -2.28 -2.48
C VAL A 229 12.07 -0.97 -2.19
N LYS A 230 12.78 -0.46 -3.19
CA LYS A 230 13.21 0.94 -3.27
C LYS A 230 12.85 1.46 -4.65
N CYS A 231 12.04 2.49 -4.70
CA CYS A 231 11.64 3.17 -5.93
C CYS A 231 11.69 4.71 -5.72
N PRO A 232 11.42 5.54 -6.73
CA PRO A 232 11.46 6.99 -6.58
C PRO A 232 10.45 7.57 -5.58
N TYR A 233 9.49 6.76 -5.12
CA TYR A 233 8.37 7.22 -4.30
C TYR A 233 8.47 6.77 -2.85
N PHE A 234 9.06 5.60 -2.60
CA PHE A 234 9.22 5.04 -1.26
C PHE A 234 10.30 3.96 -1.19
N THR A 235 10.80 3.75 0.00
CA THR A 235 11.58 2.57 0.39
C THR A 235 10.80 1.79 1.43
N THR A 236 10.70 0.48 1.27
CA THR A 236 10.06 -0.43 2.22
C THR A 236 11.01 -1.56 2.57
N ASN A 237 11.19 -1.78 3.86
CA ASN A 237 11.97 -2.90 4.42
C ASN A 237 11.05 -3.79 5.26
N LEU A 238 11.41 -5.06 5.35
CA LEU A 238 10.88 -5.99 6.35
C LEU A 238 11.85 -6.08 7.53
N LEU A 239 11.35 -5.91 8.74
CA LEU A 239 12.12 -6.12 9.97
C LEU A 239 11.42 -7.19 10.81
N VAL A 240 12.14 -8.29 11.09
CA VAL A 240 11.72 -9.36 12.00
C VAL A 240 12.67 -9.31 13.20
N PHE A 241 12.14 -9.15 14.42
CA PHE A 241 12.97 -8.98 15.60
C PHE A 241 12.33 -9.58 16.86
N ASP A 242 13.19 -10.07 17.73
CA ASP A 242 12.86 -10.69 19.03
C ASP A 242 13.64 -10.08 20.19
N ARG A 243 14.37 -9.00 19.95
CA ARG A 243 15.12 -8.21 20.92
C ARG A 243 15.06 -6.74 20.58
N ASP A 244 15.50 -5.89 21.50
CA ASP A 244 15.53 -4.44 21.31
C ASP A 244 16.33 -4.07 20.06
N ILE A 245 15.76 -3.17 19.25
CA ILE A 245 16.38 -2.66 18.04
C ILE A 245 16.54 -1.16 18.15
N GLU A 246 17.78 -0.70 18.13
CA GLU A 246 18.10 0.72 18.01
C GLU A 246 18.08 1.11 16.53
N LYS A 247 17.39 2.21 16.23
CA LYS A 247 17.29 2.78 14.90
C LYS A 247 17.86 4.19 14.89
N GLU A 248 18.73 4.46 13.92
CA GLU A 248 19.38 5.74 13.72
C GLU A 248 19.05 6.27 12.31
N TYR A 249 18.32 7.39 12.23
CA TYR A 249 17.88 8.04 11.00
C TYR A 249 18.51 9.42 10.78
N VAL A 250 19.72 9.64 11.31
CA VAL A 250 20.43 10.95 11.23
C VAL A 250 20.58 11.44 9.78
N HIS A 251 20.75 10.51 8.84
CA HIS A 251 20.92 10.84 7.42
C HIS A 251 19.63 10.74 6.60
N LEU A 252 18.51 10.44 7.24
CA LEU A 252 17.22 10.35 6.59
C LEU A 252 16.43 11.65 6.82
N ASP A 253 16.11 12.36 5.74
CA ASP A 253 15.21 13.52 5.78
C ASP A 253 13.79 13.09 5.41
N SER A 254 13.18 12.26 6.26
CA SER A 254 11.84 11.71 6.07
C SER A 254 11.23 11.27 7.40
N PHE A 255 9.92 11.22 7.43
CA PHE A 255 9.18 10.39 8.39
C PHE A 255 9.53 8.92 8.23
N VAL A 256 9.21 8.09 9.23
CA VAL A 256 9.24 6.63 9.15
C VAL A 256 7.90 6.06 9.57
N ILE A 257 7.36 5.14 8.79
CA ILE A 257 6.12 4.42 9.11
C ILE A 257 6.48 2.98 9.49
N TYR A 258 5.88 2.49 10.58
CA TYR A 258 5.91 1.08 10.93
C TYR A 258 4.50 0.49 10.87
N MET A 259 4.30 -0.53 10.01
CA MET A 259 3.09 -1.35 10.00
C MET A 259 3.38 -2.64 10.77
N CYS A 260 2.69 -2.90 11.87
CA CYS A 260 2.87 -4.10 12.66
C CYS A 260 2.09 -5.29 12.06
N LEU A 261 2.79 -6.22 11.43
CA LEU A 261 2.20 -7.38 10.75
C LEU A 261 1.98 -8.57 11.69
N GLN A 262 2.85 -8.69 12.72
CA GLN A 262 2.81 -9.77 13.70
C GLN A 262 3.44 -9.32 15.02
N GLY A 263 2.95 -9.87 16.14
CA GLY A 263 3.44 -9.52 17.47
C GLY A 263 2.95 -8.14 17.92
N LYS A 264 3.73 -7.51 18.76
CA LYS A 264 3.56 -6.14 19.24
C LYS A 264 4.89 -5.61 19.76
N PHE A 265 5.06 -4.31 19.75
CA PHE A 265 6.27 -3.66 20.24
C PHE A 265 5.98 -2.29 20.81
N THR A 266 6.86 -1.82 21.68
CA THR A 266 6.85 -0.44 22.16
C THR A 266 7.93 0.35 21.45
N ILE A 267 7.58 1.53 20.96
CA ILE A 267 8.52 2.48 20.33
C ILE A 267 8.78 3.64 21.30
N THR A 268 10.05 4.02 21.46
CA THR A 268 10.44 5.20 22.21
C THR A 268 11.51 6.00 21.48
N THR A 269 11.38 7.32 21.55
CA THR A 269 12.39 8.28 21.07
C THR A 269 13.27 8.80 22.20
N GLY A 270 12.91 8.52 23.45
CA GLY A 270 13.54 9.10 24.65
C GLY A 270 13.08 10.53 24.97
N GLU A 271 12.29 11.14 24.09
CA GLU A 271 11.80 12.54 24.23
C GLU A 271 10.29 12.59 24.49
N CYS A 272 9.57 11.56 24.04
CA CYS A 272 8.12 11.44 24.19
C CYS A 272 7.75 10.19 25.00
N GLU A 273 6.48 10.13 25.44
CA GLU A 273 5.93 8.93 26.08
C GLU A 273 6.03 7.73 25.10
N PRO A 274 6.44 6.54 25.60
CA PRO A 274 6.49 5.35 24.79
C PRO A 274 5.13 4.99 24.18
N VAL A 275 5.14 4.52 22.93
CA VAL A 275 3.92 4.14 22.21
C VAL A 275 3.92 2.62 21.98
N LEU A 276 2.89 1.93 22.46
CA LEU A 276 2.64 0.53 22.18
C LEU A 276 1.96 0.41 20.80
N VAL A 277 2.50 -0.47 19.96
CA VAL A 277 1.97 -0.76 18.63
C VAL A 277 1.62 -2.24 18.55
N ASN A 278 0.35 -2.56 18.39
CA ASN A 278 -0.14 -3.93 18.30
C ASN A 278 -0.20 -4.42 16.84
N LYS A 279 -0.31 -5.73 16.67
CA LYS A 279 -0.55 -6.32 15.36
C LYS A 279 -1.73 -5.62 14.65
N GLY A 280 -1.52 -5.25 13.40
CA GLY A 280 -2.48 -4.56 12.55
C GLY A 280 -2.54 -3.06 12.75
N GLU A 281 -1.82 -2.49 13.72
CA GLU A 281 -1.69 -1.04 13.87
C GLU A 281 -0.54 -0.50 13.04
N THR A 282 -0.67 0.77 12.69
CA THR A 282 0.33 1.52 11.92
C THR A 282 0.68 2.80 12.67
N VAL A 283 1.96 3.09 12.80
CA VAL A 283 2.48 4.29 13.46
C VAL A 283 3.35 5.09 12.52
N LEU A 284 3.15 6.41 12.51
CA LEU A 284 4.01 7.37 11.83
C LEU A 284 4.93 8.03 12.85
N VAL A 285 6.23 7.95 12.62
CA VAL A 285 7.27 8.63 13.38
C VAL A 285 7.68 9.88 12.64
N PRO A 286 7.55 11.07 13.21
CA PRO A 286 7.98 12.33 12.61
C PRO A 286 9.47 12.36 12.24
N ALA A 287 9.80 13.10 11.19
CA ALA A 287 11.16 13.24 10.66
C ALA A 287 12.16 13.86 11.66
N CYS A 288 11.71 14.65 12.62
CA CYS A 288 12.55 15.23 13.65
C CYS A 288 13.13 14.19 14.63
N PHE A 289 12.50 13.01 14.80
CA PHE A 289 13.01 11.95 15.65
C PHE A 289 14.05 11.09 14.92
N LYS A 290 15.31 11.36 15.16
CA LYS A 290 16.42 10.69 14.46
C LYS A 290 16.89 9.40 15.12
N ASN A 291 16.59 9.22 16.42
CA ASN A 291 16.97 8.02 17.17
C ASN A 291 15.74 7.45 17.87
N LEU A 292 15.54 6.17 17.73
CA LEU A 292 14.46 5.48 18.43
C LEU A 292 14.84 4.03 18.75
N THR A 293 14.16 3.46 19.72
CA THR A 293 14.32 2.07 20.09
C THR A 293 12.98 1.36 20.00
N LEU A 294 12.99 0.17 19.40
CA LEU A 294 11.85 -0.73 19.29
C LEU A 294 12.03 -1.87 20.28
N TYR A 295 11.09 -2.02 21.22
CA TYR A 295 11.08 -3.07 22.26
C TYR A 295 10.00 -4.08 21.94
N PRO A 296 10.32 -5.29 21.45
CA PRO A 296 9.32 -6.32 21.17
C PRO A 296 8.89 -7.03 22.45
N ASP A 297 7.62 -7.41 22.54
CA ASP A 297 7.13 -8.28 23.61
C ASP A 297 7.40 -9.75 23.30
N ASP A 298 7.46 -10.12 22.01
CA ASP A 298 7.75 -11.43 21.44
C ASP A 298 8.23 -11.24 20.01
N ILE A 299 8.41 -12.31 19.24
CA ILE A 299 8.79 -12.21 17.83
C ILE A 299 7.83 -11.27 17.10
N THR A 300 8.35 -10.15 16.68
CA THR A 300 7.60 -9.07 16.05
C THR A 300 8.05 -8.90 14.59
N GLN A 301 7.09 -8.66 13.72
CA GLN A 301 7.33 -8.41 12.31
C GLN A 301 6.66 -7.11 11.88
N VAL A 302 7.44 -6.21 11.29
CA VAL A 302 6.94 -4.92 10.81
C VAL A 302 7.43 -4.62 9.39
N LEU A 303 6.65 -3.84 8.65
CA LEU A 303 7.17 -3.09 7.51
C LEU A 303 7.66 -1.73 8.02
N GLU A 304 8.86 -1.35 7.61
CA GLU A 304 9.49 -0.06 7.85
C GLU A 304 9.49 0.70 6.52
N ILE A 305 8.82 1.86 6.47
CA ILE A 305 8.54 2.59 5.24
C ILE A 305 8.97 4.04 5.39
N TYR A 306 9.66 4.60 4.39
CA TYR A 306 10.07 5.99 4.34
C TYR A 306 10.32 6.44 2.89
N VAL A 307 10.54 7.73 2.70
CA VAL A 307 10.88 8.31 1.39
C VAL A 307 12.35 8.75 1.42
N GLU A 308 13.13 8.32 0.43
CA GLU A 308 14.51 8.77 0.23
C GLU A 308 14.58 9.73 -0.96
N GLU A 309 15.60 10.60 -0.98
CA GLU A 309 15.94 11.42 -2.14
C GLU A 309 16.41 10.57 -3.33
#